data_2f6be739f40dec8f643136f3058e2df4
#
_entry.id   2f6be739f40dec8f643136f3058e2df4
#
_cell.length_a   1.000
_cell.length_b   1.000
_cell.length_c   1.000
_cell.angle_alpha   90.00
_cell.angle_beta   90.00
_cell.angle_gamma   90.00
#
_symmetry.space_group_name_H-M   'P 1'
#
loop_
_entity.id
_entity.type
_entity.pdbx_description
1 polymer ?
#
loop_
_entity_poly.entity_id
_entity_poly.type
_entity_poly.pdbx_seq_one_letter_code
_entity_poly.pdbx_strand_id
1 'polypeptide(L)'
;MEYIRKSIYSRPEIRRTLLPLWSALALTAVGVVCGAAMFMYNGASEGTSALFLGGVIVGVCSLLTVLCYWAFGDSRRPYSKEFHTILEPTYAYYPLTSEAQLVAALEAKDETALEAIKRQPKPELALVRYSDRDERIYYSQLTRVEGKRYIPLTEIIVNKVK
;
A
#
# COMPACT_ATOMS: atom_id res chain seq x y z
N MET A 1 6.62 -6.82 -10.39
CA MET A 1 5.94 -5.78 -9.60
C MET A 1 6.61 -4.43 -9.61
N GLU A 2 7.94 -4.34 -9.58
CA GLU A 2 8.66 -3.06 -9.58
C GLU A 2 8.38 -2.17 -10.80
N TYR A 3 8.21 -2.74 -11.99
CA TYR A 3 7.91 -1.99 -13.21
C TYR A 3 6.56 -1.29 -13.16
N ILE A 4 5.52 -1.97 -12.68
CA ILE A 4 4.15 -1.42 -12.58
C ILE A 4 4.12 -0.24 -11.62
N ARG A 5 4.90 -0.31 -10.53
CA ARG A 5 5.08 0.81 -9.61
C ARG A 5 5.79 1.99 -10.25
N LYS A 6 6.81 1.74 -11.08
CA LYS A 6 7.49 2.82 -11.80
C LYS A 6 6.53 3.54 -12.75
N SER A 7 5.65 2.80 -13.43
CA SER A 7 4.71 3.39 -14.40
C SER A 7 3.65 4.27 -13.74
N ILE A 8 3.09 3.88 -12.58
CA ILE A 8 2.10 4.73 -11.89
C ILE A 8 2.72 6.02 -11.34
N TYR A 9 3.98 5.94 -10.87
CA TYR A 9 4.68 7.12 -10.35
C TYR A 9 5.20 8.07 -11.44
N SER A 10 5.12 7.71 -12.72
CA SER A 10 5.39 8.64 -13.83
C SER A 10 4.26 9.64 -14.06
N ARG A 11 3.08 9.39 -13.49
CA ARG A 11 1.93 10.27 -13.61
C ARG A 11 2.07 11.50 -12.69
N PRO A 12 1.88 12.74 -13.19
CA PRO A 12 2.07 13.97 -12.41
C PRO A 12 1.05 14.14 -11.27
N GLU A 13 -0.13 13.53 -11.41
CA GLU A 13 -1.19 13.52 -10.42
C GLU A 13 -0.91 12.56 -9.24
N ILE A 14 0.06 11.66 -9.39
CA ILE A 14 0.39 10.68 -8.35
C ILE A 14 1.65 11.09 -7.60
N ARG A 15 1.57 11.10 -6.28
CA ARG A 15 2.70 11.34 -5.37
C ARG A 15 3.01 10.08 -4.56
N ARG A 16 4.28 9.90 -4.22
CA ARG A 16 4.68 8.88 -3.22
C ARG A 16 4.42 9.43 -1.83
N THR A 17 3.68 8.69 -1.02
CA THR A 17 3.48 9.01 0.40
C THR A 17 3.88 7.85 1.28
N LEU A 18 4.35 8.16 2.49
CA LEU A 18 4.60 7.15 3.52
C LEU A 18 3.29 6.87 4.25
N LEU A 19 3.03 5.59 4.52
CA LEU A 19 1.91 5.21 5.40
C LEU A 19 2.25 5.65 6.84
N PRO A 20 1.43 6.47 7.47
CA PRO A 20 1.61 6.81 8.86
C PRO A 20 1.26 5.60 9.74
N LEU A 21 2.22 5.14 10.55
CA LEU A 21 2.01 4.09 11.54
C LEU A 21 1.59 4.71 12.88
N TRP A 22 0.40 5.30 12.93
CA TRP A 22 -0.08 6.07 14.08
C TRP A 22 -0.05 5.27 15.40
N SER A 23 -0.42 3.99 15.38
CA SER A 23 -0.39 3.13 16.56
C SER A 23 1.03 2.93 17.10
N ALA A 24 1.99 2.69 16.22
CA ALA A 24 3.39 2.53 16.62
C ALA A 24 4.00 3.85 17.12
N LEU A 25 3.66 4.97 16.49
CA LEU A 25 4.07 6.30 16.96
C LEU A 25 3.48 6.62 18.34
N ALA A 26 2.22 6.29 18.60
CA ALA A 26 1.58 6.45 19.90
C ALA A 26 2.29 5.61 20.99
N LEU A 27 2.60 4.34 20.69
CA LEU A 27 3.35 3.48 21.62
C LEU A 27 4.77 4.01 21.89
N THR A 28 5.43 4.57 20.89
CA THR A 28 6.73 5.24 21.06
C THR A 28 6.60 6.43 22.02
N ALA A 29 5.56 7.26 21.87
CA ALA A 29 5.30 8.38 22.77
C ALA A 29 5.06 7.92 24.21
N VAL A 30 4.30 6.84 24.42
CA VAL A 30 4.11 6.22 25.74
C VAL A 30 5.45 5.80 26.33
N GLY A 31 6.33 5.17 25.53
CA GLY A 31 7.67 4.78 25.99
C GLY A 31 8.51 5.97 26.46
N VAL A 32 8.45 7.09 25.74
CA VAL A 32 9.14 8.34 26.14
C VAL A 32 8.61 8.88 27.46
N VAL A 33 7.28 8.90 27.64
CA VAL A 33 6.65 9.36 28.90
C VAL A 33 7.04 8.45 30.06
N CYS A 34 7.02 7.13 29.89
CA CYS A 34 7.47 6.18 30.92
C CYS A 34 8.95 6.37 31.28
N GLY A 35 9.82 6.61 30.29
CA GLY A 35 11.23 6.90 30.53
C GLY A 35 11.44 8.18 31.31
N ALA A 36 10.74 9.27 30.97
CA ALA A 36 10.78 10.53 31.69
C ALA A 36 10.29 10.35 33.15
N ALA A 37 9.21 9.59 33.35
CA ALA A 37 8.67 9.32 34.68
C ALA A 37 9.67 8.55 35.54
N MET A 38 10.41 7.58 34.99
CA MET A 38 11.48 6.88 35.73
C MET A 38 12.56 7.83 36.25
N PHE A 39 12.95 8.83 35.43
CA PHE A 39 13.94 9.82 35.81
C PHE A 39 13.45 10.75 36.92
N MET A 40 12.15 11.09 36.90
CA MET A 40 11.57 12.04 37.86
C MET A 40 11.22 11.40 39.21
N TYR A 41 10.95 10.10 39.23
CA TYR A 41 10.52 9.35 40.42
C TYR A 41 11.67 8.56 41.05
N ASN A 42 12.60 9.25 41.70
CA ASN A 42 13.68 8.66 42.49
C ASN A 42 13.17 8.07 43.82
N GLY A 43 12.30 7.08 43.80
CA GLY A 43 11.71 6.52 45.02
C GLY A 43 10.49 5.62 44.76
N ALA A 44 10.25 5.36 43.48
CA ALA A 44 9.17 4.44 43.09
C ALA A 44 9.37 3.04 43.68
N SER A 45 8.27 2.38 44.07
CA SER A 45 8.31 0.97 44.46
C SER A 45 8.86 0.08 43.34
N GLU A 46 9.40 -1.08 43.63
CA GLU A 46 9.94 -2.02 42.62
C GLU A 46 8.91 -2.33 41.53
N GLY A 47 7.62 -2.51 41.88
CA GLY A 47 6.56 -2.79 40.94
C GLY A 47 6.31 -1.60 39.97
N THR A 48 6.36 -0.37 40.46
CA THR A 48 6.19 0.84 39.64
C THR A 48 7.37 1.03 38.68
N SER A 49 8.58 0.77 39.15
CA SER A 49 9.79 0.81 38.32
C SER A 49 9.76 -0.24 37.21
N ALA A 50 9.26 -1.44 37.48
CA ALA A 50 9.09 -2.51 36.50
C ALA A 50 8.08 -2.13 35.41
N LEU A 51 6.95 -1.47 35.78
CA LEU A 51 5.96 -1.01 34.82
C LEU A 51 6.53 0.11 33.88
N PHE A 52 7.26 1.06 34.45
CA PHE A 52 7.91 2.11 33.63
C PHE A 52 8.96 1.51 32.70
N LEU A 53 9.78 0.57 33.17
CA LEU A 53 10.76 -0.12 32.33
C LEU A 53 10.08 -0.88 31.18
N GLY A 54 8.97 -1.58 31.47
CA GLY A 54 8.16 -2.23 30.45
C GLY A 54 7.66 -1.26 29.38
N GLY A 55 7.17 -0.09 29.79
CA GLY A 55 6.75 0.97 28.90
C GLY A 55 7.89 1.49 27.99
N VAL A 56 9.08 1.67 28.54
CA VAL A 56 10.28 2.06 27.78
C VAL A 56 10.65 1.02 26.72
N ILE A 57 10.66 -0.28 27.12
CA ILE A 57 10.97 -1.38 26.18
C ILE A 57 9.96 -1.40 25.03
N VAL A 58 8.67 -1.32 25.32
CA VAL A 58 7.62 -1.27 24.30
C VAL A 58 7.81 -0.08 23.38
N GLY A 59 8.11 1.09 23.91
CA GLY A 59 8.36 2.30 23.12
C GLY A 59 9.57 2.15 22.18
N VAL A 60 10.68 1.60 22.66
CA VAL A 60 11.89 1.36 21.85
C VAL A 60 11.60 0.33 20.76
N CYS A 61 10.93 -0.77 21.06
CA CYS A 61 10.56 -1.77 20.06
C CYS A 61 9.63 -1.18 18.99
N SER A 62 8.67 -0.35 19.39
CA SER A 62 7.77 0.33 18.46
C SER A 62 8.52 1.31 17.56
N LEU A 63 9.45 2.09 18.09
CA LEU A 63 10.30 2.99 17.32
C LEU A 63 11.14 2.22 16.29
N LEU A 64 11.79 1.13 16.71
CA LEU A 64 12.56 0.27 15.82
C LEU A 64 11.69 -0.31 14.71
N THR A 65 10.46 -0.73 15.03
CA THR A 65 9.49 -1.23 14.04
C THR A 65 9.17 -0.16 12.99
N VAL A 66 8.91 1.09 13.42
CA VAL A 66 8.66 2.22 12.50
C VAL A 66 9.88 2.47 11.61
N LEU A 67 11.07 2.53 12.19
CA LEU A 67 12.30 2.78 11.45
C LEU A 67 12.59 1.67 10.44
N CYS A 68 12.49 0.40 10.86
CA CYS A 68 12.66 -0.74 9.97
C CYS A 68 11.62 -0.74 8.84
N TYR A 69 10.36 -0.46 9.15
CA TYR A 69 9.31 -0.40 8.14
C TYR A 69 9.57 0.73 7.12
N TRP A 70 10.03 1.90 7.56
CA TRP A 70 10.36 3.01 6.66
C TRP A 70 11.64 2.78 5.86
N ALA A 71 12.63 2.10 6.43
CA ALA A 71 13.91 1.83 5.77
C ALA A 71 13.84 0.66 4.78
N PHE A 72 13.19 -0.43 5.15
CA PHE A 72 13.20 -1.70 4.43
C PHE A 72 11.83 -2.14 3.92
N GLY A 73 10.76 -1.64 4.52
CA GLY A 73 9.39 -1.99 4.15
C GLY A 73 8.93 -1.28 2.89
N ASP A 74 7.88 -1.85 2.28
CA ASP A 74 7.17 -1.23 1.18
C ASP A 74 6.19 -0.17 1.69
N SER A 75 6.75 0.81 2.41
CA SER A 75 5.97 1.85 3.10
C SER A 75 5.46 2.96 2.17
N ARG A 76 5.99 3.00 0.94
CA ARG A 76 5.62 4.05 -0.02
C ARG A 76 4.40 3.62 -0.81
N ARG A 77 3.32 4.37 -0.66
CA ARG A 77 2.06 4.14 -1.39
C ARG A 77 1.81 5.26 -2.41
N PRO A 78 1.18 4.94 -3.55
CA PRO A 78 0.72 5.98 -4.47
C PRO A 78 -0.42 6.77 -3.81
N TYR A 79 -0.31 8.09 -3.89
CA TYR A 79 -1.28 9.05 -3.36
C TYR A 79 -1.79 9.91 -4.50
N SER A 80 -3.10 9.93 -4.69
CA SER A 80 -3.76 10.80 -5.67
C SER A 80 -3.86 12.22 -5.11
N LYS A 81 -3.28 13.18 -5.80
CA LYS A 81 -3.39 14.61 -5.44
C LYS A 81 -4.79 15.14 -5.69
N GLU A 82 -5.48 14.61 -6.69
CA GLU A 82 -6.82 15.06 -7.09
C GLU A 82 -7.88 14.64 -6.08
N PHE A 83 -7.80 13.40 -5.59
CA PHE A 83 -8.79 12.85 -4.65
C PHE A 83 -8.33 12.88 -3.19
N HIS A 84 -7.12 13.37 -2.93
CA HIS A 84 -6.51 13.45 -1.60
C HIS A 84 -6.53 12.12 -0.83
N THR A 85 -6.31 10.99 -1.55
CA THR A 85 -6.42 9.65 -0.98
C THR A 85 -5.26 8.75 -1.40
N ILE A 86 -4.98 7.74 -0.58
CA ILE A 86 -4.00 6.68 -0.87
C ILE A 86 -4.67 5.67 -1.80
N LEU A 87 -3.94 5.28 -2.84
CA LEU A 87 -4.40 4.28 -3.78
C LEU A 87 -3.91 2.89 -3.37
N GLU A 88 -4.83 1.93 -3.33
CA GLU A 88 -4.55 0.55 -2.99
C GLU A 88 -4.44 -0.31 -4.25
N PRO A 89 -3.40 -1.15 -4.38
CA PRO A 89 -3.24 -2.03 -5.52
C PRO A 89 -4.11 -3.28 -5.37
N THR A 90 -4.88 -3.59 -6.39
CA THR A 90 -5.62 -4.84 -6.54
C THR A 90 -5.10 -5.59 -7.76
N TYR A 91 -5.00 -6.92 -7.65
CA TYR A 91 -4.49 -7.79 -8.71
C TYR A 91 -5.55 -8.81 -9.07
N ALA A 92 -5.84 -8.92 -10.37
CA ALA A 92 -6.67 -9.98 -10.91
C ALA A 92 -5.93 -10.70 -12.04
N TYR A 93 -6.00 -12.03 -12.04
CA TYR A 93 -5.30 -12.86 -13.03
C TYR A 93 -6.28 -13.48 -14.01
N TYR A 94 -5.86 -13.53 -15.27
CA TYR A 94 -6.69 -13.99 -16.38
C TYR A 94 -5.89 -14.90 -17.32
N PRO A 95 -6.57 -15.76 -18.11
CA PRO A 95 -5.92 -16.55 -19.13
C PRO A 95 -5.49 -15.69 -20.33
N LEU A 96 -4.45 -16.13 -21.04
CA LEU A 96 -3.96 -15.45 -22.26
C LEU A 96 -5.04 -15.30 -23.33
N THR A 97 -5.97 -16.25 -23.40
CA THR A 97 -7.09 -16.22 -24.35
C THR A 97 -8.02 -15.02 -24.17
N SER A 98 -8.01 -14.40 -23.00
CA SER A 98 -8.83 -13.21 -22.69
C SER A 98 -8.14 -11.88 -22.97
N GLU A 99 -6.92 -11.88 -23.53
CA GLU A 99 -6.11 -10.66 -23.74
C GLU A 99 -6.89 -9.60 -24.55
N ALA A 100 -7.42 -9.99 -25.71
CA ALA A 100 -8.14 -9.06 -26.59
C ALA A 100 -9.42 -8.50 -25.93
N GLN A 101 -10.14 -9.34 -25.19
CA GLN A 101 -11.35 -8.92 -24.47
C GLN A 101 -11.03 -7.94 -23.34
N LEU A 102 -9.95 -8.22 -22.58
CA LEU A 102 -9.49 -7.34 -21.51
C LEU A 102 -9.03 -5.98 -22.02
N VAL A 103 -8.27 -5.96 -23.12
CA VAL A 103 -7.82 -4.71 -23.74
C VAL A 103 -9.01 -3.89 -24.21
N ALA A 104 -9.95 -4.51 -24.94
CA ALA A 104 -11.15 -3.83 -25.43
C ALA A 104 -12.02 -3.26 -24.30
N ALA A 105 -12.24 -4.05 -23.23
CA ALA A 105 -13.02 -3.61 -22.07
C ALA A 105 -12.33 -2.47 -21.30
N LEU A 106 -10.99 -2.51 -21.17
CA LEU A 106 -10.21 -1.45 -20.53
C LEU A 106 -10.26 -0.14 -21.35
N GLU A 107 -10.10 -0.21 -22.66
CA GLU A 107 -10.16 0.95 -23.55
C GLU A 107 -11.55 1.58 -23.58
N ALA A 108 -12.60 0.73 -23.57
CA ALA A 108 -13.99 1.17 -23.47
C ALA A 108 -14.35 1.68 -22.07
N LYS A 109 -13.49 1.45 -21.05
CA LYS A 109 -13.75 1.73 -19.62
C LYS A 109 -15.01 1.06 -19.10
N ASP A 110 -15.31 -0.12 -19.63
CA ASP A 110 -16.50 -0.91 -19.27
C ASP A 110 -16.17 -1.86 -18.12
N GLU A 111 -16.50 -1.44 -16.91
CA GLU A 111 -16.28 -2.22 -15.69
C GLU A 111 -17.11 -3.52 -15.69
N THR A 112 -18.34 -3.47 -16.24
CA THR A 112 -19.22 -4.63 -16.30
C THR A 112 -18.63 -5.72 -17.22
N ALA A 113 -18.08 -5.32 -18.36
CA ALA A 113 -17.39 -6.23 -19.26
C ALA A 113 -16.13 -6.82 -18.60
N LEU A 114 -15.37 -6.03 -17.83
CA LEU A 114 -14.19 -6.51 -17.10
C LEU A 114 -14.56 -7.54 -16.01
N GLU A 115 -15.65 -7.33 -15.30
CA GLU A 115 -16.12 -8.25 -14.26
C GLU A 115 -16.67 -9.55 -14.84
N ALA A 116 -17.24 -9.52 -16.03
CA ALA A 116 -17.77 -10.70 -16.72
C ALA A 116 -16.66 -11.68 -17.18
N ILE A 117 -15.42 -11.20 -17.34
CA ILE A 117 -14.29 -12.03 -17.77
C ILE A 117 -13.85 -12.95 -16.63
N LYS A 118 -13.83 -14.26 -16.89
CA LYS A 118 -13.48 -15.27 -15.88
C LYS A 118 -12.04 -15.14 -15.42
N ARG A 119 -11.85 -14.91 -14.13
CA ARG A 119 -10.54 -14.92 -13.47
C ARG A 119 -9.98 -16.33 -13.31
N GLN A 120 -8.67 -16.43 -13.24
CA GLN A 120 -7.99 -17.71 -12.96
C GLN A 120 -6.91 -17.54 -11.90
N PRO A 121 -6.55 -18.63 -11.15
CA PRO A 121 -5.51 -18.54 -10.12
C PRO A 121 -4.09 -18.50 -10.71
N LYS A 122 -3.89 -19.05 -11.92
CA LYS A 122 -2.57 -19.07 -12.57
C LYS A 122 -2.27 -17.71 -13.22
N PRO A 123 -1.15 -17.07 -12.89
CA PRO A 123 -0.82 -15.76 -13.42
C PRO A 123 -0.27 -15.86 -14.85
N GLU A 124 -1.10 -15.69 -15.85
CA GLU A 124 -0.70 -15.54 -17.26
C GLU A 124 -0.82 -14.09 -17.70
N LEU A 125 -2.00 -13.50 -17.48
CA LEU A 125 -2.21 -12.07 -17.56
C LEU A 125 -2.53 -11.54 -16.16
N ALA A 126 -2.03 -10.37 -15.83
CA ALA A 126 -2.34 -9.67 -14.61
C ALA A 126 -2.91 -8.28 -14.92
N LEU A 127 -4.14 -8.06 -14.52
CA LEU A 127 -4.73 -6.73 -14.45
C LEU A 127 -4.36 -6.13 -13.09
N VAL A 128 -3.53 -5.10 -13.13
CA VAL A 128 -3.16 -4.34 -11.95
C VAL A 128 -4.00 -3.07 -11.92
N ARG A 129 -4.73 -2.91 -10.84
CA ARG A 129 -5.62 -1.78 -10.64
C ARG A 129 -5.25 -1.09 -9.35
N TYR A 130 -5.10 0.21 -9.40
CA TYR A 130 -4.96 1.06 -8.23
C TYR A 130 -6.26 1.86 -8.07
N SER A 131 -6.94 1.69 -6.96
CA SER A 131 -8.18 2.40 -6.64
C SER A 131 -8.07 3.15 -5.33
N ASP A 132 -8.88 4.18 -5.16
CA ASP A 132 -9.13 4.76 -3.86
C ASP A 132 -10.14 3.90 -3.07
N ARG A 133 -10.25 4.16 -1.77
CA ARG A 133 -11.12 3.40 -0.88
C ARG A 133 -12.61 3.47 -1.28
N ASP A 134 -13.02 4.58 -1.88
CA ASP A 134 -14.41 4.82 -2.29
C ASP A 134 -14.63 4.44 -3.76
N GLU A 135 -13.64 3.81 -4.41
CA GLU A 135 -13.69 3.35 -5.81
C GLU A 135 -14.08 4.42 -6.84
N ARG A 136 -13.76 5.69 -6.55
CA ARG A 136 -14.07 6.83 -7.42
C ARG A 136 -13.12 6.95 -8.62
N ILE A 137 -11.93 6.38 -8.48
CA ILE A 137 -10.92 6.40 -9.53
C ILE A 137 -10.15 5.09 -9.60
N TYR A 138 -9.94 4.62 -10.83
CA TYR A 138 -9.13 3.45 -11.12
C TYR A 138 -7.98 3.81 -12.08
N TYR A 139 -6.78 3.39 -11.73
CA TYR A 139 -5.62 3.38 -12.62
C TYR A 139 -5.35 1.92 -12.95
N SER A 140 -5.71 1.49 -14.15
CA SER A 140 -5.67 0.09 -14.59
C SER A 140 -4.58 -0.12 -15.61
N GLN A 141 -3.82 -1.21 -15.49
CA GLN A 141 -2.82 -1.62 -16.47
C GLN A 141 -2.84 -3.12 -16.63
N LEU A 142 -2.96 -3.58 -17.88
CA LEU A 142 -2.84 -5.00 -18.22
C LEU A 142 -1.38 -5.33 -18.46
N THR A 143 -0.93 -6.44 -17.89
CA THR A 143 0.43 -6.95 -18.01
C THR A 143 0.43 -8.43 -18.30
N ARG A 144 1.40 -8.90 -19.10
CA ARG A 144 1.69 -10.33 -19.27
C ARG A 144 2.70 -10.77 -18.22
N VAL A 145 2.46 -11.94 -17.64
CA VAL A 145 3.34 -12.50 -16.61
C VAL A 145 4.26 -13.53 -17.25
N GLU A 146 5.55 -13.22 -17.28
CA GLU A 146 6.59 -14.11 -17.78
C GLU A 146 7.56 -14.48 -16.64
N GLY A 147 7.31 -15.62 -16.00
CA GLY A 147 8.05 -16.03 -14.82
C GLY A 147 7.87 -15.04 -13.66
N LYS A 148 8.92 -14.28 -13.32
CA LYS A 148 8.89 -13.24 -12.27
C LYS A 148 8.73 -11.81 -12.83
N ARG A 149 8.58 -11.66 -14.15
CA ARG A 149 8.50 -10.36 -14.82
C ARG A 149 7.06 -10.06 -15.24
N TYR A 150 6.69 -8.80 -15.13
CA TYR A 150 5.42 -8.25 -15.59
C TYR A 150 5.71 -7.33 -16.78
N ILE A 151 5.28 -7.73 -17.96
CA ILE A 151 5.47 -6.98 -19.20
C ILE A 151 4.17 -6.22 -19.49
N PRO A 152 4.18 -4.89 -19.57
CA PRO A 152 2.97 -4.13 -19.84
C PRO A 152 2.47 -4.40 -21.26
N LEU A 153 1.18 -4.67 -21.39
CA LEU A 153 0.46 -4.81 -22.65
C LEU A 153 -0.31 -3.54 -23.00
N THR A 154 -0.70 -2.76 -21.99
CA THR A 154 -1.38 -1.48 -22.17
C THR A 154 -0.65 -0.35 -21.44
N GLU A 155 -0.90 0.87 -21.85
CA GLU A 155 -0.62 2.01 -20.99
C GLU A 155 -1.55 2.02 -19.77
N ILE A 156 -1.26 2.93 -18.82
CA ILE A 156 -2.16 3.10 -17.67
C ILE A 156 -3.42 3.81 -18.13
N ILE A 157 -4.54 3.12 -18.05
CA ILE A 157 -5.86 3.63 -18.37
C ILE A 157 -6.49 4.16 -17.08
N VAL A 158 -6.95 5.41 -17.13
CA VAL A 158 -7.59 6.07 -16.00
C VAL A 158 -9.10 6.05 -16.21
N ASN A 159 -9.81 5.48 -15.26
CA ASN A 159 -11.26 5.50 -15.22
C ASN A 159 -11.73 6.26 -13.97
N LYS A 160 -12.56 7.29 -14.16
CA LYS A 160 -13.19 8.06 -13.07
C LYS A 160 -14.66 7.67 -13.05
N VAL A 161 -15.07 7.08 -11.93
CA VAL A 161 -16.48 6.76 -11.67
C VAL A 161 -17.14 8.03 -11.13
N LYS A 162 -18.19 8.44 -11.79
CA LYS A 162 -18.96 9.65 -11.42
C LYS A 162 -19.94 9.35 -10.28
#